data_30b3ec906080fdbbfe0ee48ffd459d36
#
_entry.id   30b3ec906080fdbbfe0ee48ffd459d36
#
_cell.length_a   1.000
_cell.length_b   1.000
_cell.length_c   1.000
_cell.angle_alpha   90.00
_cell.angle_beta   90.00
_cell.angle_gamma   90.00
#
_symmetry.space_group_name_H-M   'P 1'
#
loop_
_entity.id
_entity.type
_entity.pdbx_description
1 polymer ?
#
loop_
_entity_poly.entity_id
_entity_poly.type
_entity_poly.pdbx_seq_one_letter_code
_entity_poly.pdbx_strand_id
1 'polypeptide(L)'
;SMNGTITVYGKSGHSAFYGSYINPCTALAKIISKLKSTSLDNGTKFMPSSNLEFTKMNVDNLSENVVPQSASAKFNVRFNSKHKSSSLKKNLNKIINTAAKKEKCKTRIEYRVSGEAFYTQPNKEIYMVKKIVKRITGNSAKLNCRGGTSDSRFLGSIPRLELGLRNNTIHMVNERTSISDMKKLTKIYYNILENYF
;
A
#
# COMPACT_ATOMS: atom_id res chain seq x y z
N SER A 1 -0.63 -0.61 -6.30
CA SER A 1 -1.21 -0.35 -4.97
C SER A 1 -2.66 0.08 -5.07
N MET A 2 -3.37 -0.07 -3.97
CA MET A 2 -4.80 0.25 -3.87
C MET A 2 -5.10 0.86 -2.51
N ASN A 3 -5.91 1.91 -2.48
CA ASN A 3 -6.47 2.48 -1.25
C ASN A 3 -7.93 2.04 -1.11
N GLY A 4 -8.39 1.87 0.11
CA GLY A 4 -9.77 1.57 0.41
C GLY A 4 -10.31 2.39 1.57
N THR A 5 -11.60 2.63 1.56
CA THR A 5 -12.36 3.19 2.68
C THR A 5 -13.49 2.24 3.02
N ILE A 6 -13.56 1.81 4.28
CA ILE A 6 -14.67 1.03 4.81
C ILE A 6 -15.51 1.97 5.67
N THR A 7 -16.81 2.05 5.41
CA THR A 7 -17.78 2.66 6.31
C THR A 7 -18.71 1.56 6.80
N VAL A 8 -18.83 1.43 8.10
CA VAL A 8 -19.70 0.48 8.78
C VAL A 8 -20.89 1.23 9.36
N TYR A 9 -22.08 0.77 9.07
CA TYR A 9 -23.34 1.35 9.54
C TYR A 9 -23.99 0.40 10.54
N GLY A 10 -24.35 0.96 11.68
CA GLY A 10 -25.08 0.29 12.75
C GLY A 10 -26.42 0.98 13.02
N LYS A 11 -26.82 0.96 14.27
CA LYS A 11 -27.99 1.65 14.79
C LYS A 11 -27.55 2.40 16.06
N SER A 12 -27.71 3.72 16.07
CA SER A 12 -27.38 4.52 17.26
C SER A 12 -28.35 4.24 18.41
N GLY A 13 -27.90 4.53 19.63
CA GLY A 13 -28.67 4.38 20.84
C GLY A 13 -27.85 4.72 22.07
N HIS A 14 -28.53 4.90 23.20
CA HIS A 14 -27.86 5.16 24.47
C HIS A 14 -27.19 3.89 24.99
N SER A 15 -25.92 3.98 25.40
CA SER A 15 -25.07 2.83 25.79
C SER A 15 -25.63 2.03 26.98
N ALA A 16 -26.43 2.65 27.84
CA ALA A 16 -27.09 1.98 28.98
C ALA A 16 -28.17 0.98 28.55
N PHE A 17 -28.72 1.08 27.33
CA PHE A 17 -29.82 0.21 26.88
C PHE A 17 -29.29 -0.88 25.94
N TYR A 18 -28.58 -1.85 26.51
CA TYR A 18 -28.03 -2.97 25.78
C TYR A 18 -29.12 -3.70 24.96
N GLY A 19 -28.78 -3.99 23.67
CA GLY A 19 -29.71 -4.65 22.74
C GLY A 19 -30.59 -3.69 21.93
N SER A 20 -30.69 -2.40 22.29
CA SER A 20 -31.46 -1.39 21.53
C SER A 20 -30.70 -0.80 20.34
N TYR A 21 -29.39 -0.95 20.32
CA TYR A 21 -28.45 -0.43 19.31
C TYR A 21 -27.67 -1.53 18.61
N ILE A 22 -27.01 -1.17 17.49
CA ILE A 22 -26.03 -2.00 16.77
C ILE A 22 -24.75 -1.18 16.66
N ASN A 23 -23.68 -1.60 17.31
CA ASN A 23 -22.47 -0.81 17.44
C ASN A 23 -21.52 -0.96 16.24
N PRO A 24 -21.38 0.06 15.37
CA PRO A 24 -20.49 0.01 14.22
C PRO A 24 -19.00 0.08 14.61
N CYS A 25 -18.66 0.64 15.78
CA CYS A 25 -17.28 0.70 16.26
C CYS A 25 -16.76 -0.71 16.59
N THR A 26 -17.55 -1.50 17.30
CA THR A 26 -17.24 -2.91 17.61
C THR A 26 -17.11 -3.73 16.33
N ALA A 27 -18.04 -3.54 15.39
CA ALA A 27 -17.97 -4.22 14.09
C ALA A 27 -16.72 -3.82 13.30
N LEU A 28 -16.38 -2.53 13.24
CA LEU A 28 -15.19 -2.04 12.55
C LEU A 28 -13.90 -2.61 13.18
N ALA A 29 -13.80 -2.64 14.51
CA ALA A 29 -12.66 -3.22 15.20
C ALA A 29 -12.45 -4.70 14.86
N LYS A 30 -13.53 -5.49 14.80
CA LYS A 30 -13.50 -6.90 14.40
C LYS A 30 -13.13 -7.08 12.92
N ILE A 31 -13.61 -6.21 12.04
CA ILE A 31 -13.23 -6.19 10.61
C ILE A 31 -11.73 -5.93 10.47
N ILE A 32 -11.20 -4.92 11.16
CA ILE A 32 -9.78 -4.55 11.15
C ILE A 32 -8.94 -5.73 11.65
N SER A 33 -9.28 -6.30 12.78
CA SER A 33 -8.59 -7.47 13.36
C SER A 33 -8.59 -8.64 12.37
N LYS A 34 -9.73 -8.94 11.73
CA LYS A 34 -9.82 -10.03 10.76
C LYS A 34 -8.97 -9.78 9.52
N LEU A 35 -8.97 -8.57 8.98
CA LEU A 35 -8.14 -8.20 7.82
C LEU A 35 -6.65 -8.26 8.16
N LYS A 36 -6.23 -7.80 9.34
CA LYS A 36 -4.82 -7.85 9.78
C LYS A 36 -4.34 -9.27 10.07
N SER A 37 -5.19 -10.15 10.53
CA SER A 37 -4.86 -11.57 10.74
C SER A 37 -4.90 -12.42 9.47
N THR A 38 -5.41 -11.87 8.35
CA THR A 38 -5.50 -12.60 7.07
C THR A 38 -4.26 -12.33 6.23
N SER A 39 -3.45 -13.37 5.99
CA SER A 39 -2.37 -13.29 4.99
C SER A 39 -2.97 -13.18 3.60
N LEU A 40 -2.52 -12.22 2.81
CA LEU A 40 -2.94 -12.06 1.42
C LEU A 40 -2.20 -13.03 0.49
N ASP A 41 -0.90 -13.22 0.74
CA ASP A 41 -0.01 -14.16 0.04
C ASP A 41 1.37 -14.24 0.73
N ASN A 42 2.22 -15.14 0.25
CA ASN A 42 3.59 -15.35 0.76
C ASN A 42 4.67 -14.71 -0.14
N GLY A 43 4.30 -13.73 -0.96
CA GLY A 43 5.24 -13.10 -1.89
C GLY A 43 5.55 -13.97 -3.11
N THR A 44 6.51 -13.49 -3.92
CA THR A 44 7.10 -14.21 -5.06
C THR A 44 8.60 -14.29 -4.87
N LYS A 45 9.32 -14.97 -5.78
CA LYS A 45 10.80 -14.96 -5.80
C LYS A 45 11.39 -13.55 -5.83
N PHE A 46 10.67 -12.57 -6.40
CA PHE A 46 11.19 -11.24 -6.69
C PHE A 46 10.46 -10.12 -5.94
N MET A 47 9.25 -10.38 -5.48
CA MET A 47 8.39 -9.39 -4.81
C MET A 47 8.03 -9.86 -3.40
N PRO A 48 8.00 -8.95 -2.41
CA PRO A 48 7.57 -9.29 -1.06
C PRO A 48 6.10 -9.72 -1.04
N SER A 49 5.66 -10.29 0.07
CA SER A 49 4.24 -10.54 0.34
C SER A 49 3.44 -9.26 0.30
N SER A 50 2.21 -9.37 -0.17
CA SER A 50 1.26 -8.25 -0.15
C SER A 50 0.93 -7.86 1.28
N ASN A 51 0.80 -6.56 1.52
CA ASN A 51 0.54 -5.99 2.83
C ASN A 51 -0.66 -5.05 2.81
N LEU A 52 -1.45 -5.09 3.87
CA LEU A 52 -2.57 -4.19 4.12
C LEU A 52 -2.34 -3.43 5.43
N GLU A 53 -2.33 -2.09 5.36
CA GLU A 53 -2.20 -1.23 6.54
C GLU A 53 -3.37 -0.25 6.63
N PHE A 54 -3.91 -0.12 7.84
CA PHE A 54 -4.89 0.91 8.16
C PHE A 54 -4.17 2.22 8.47
N THR A 55 -4.61 3.30 7.82
CA THR A 55 -3.94 4.61 7.88
C THR A 55 -4.77 5.68 8.58
N LYS A 56 -6.07 5.44 8.74
CA LYS A 56 -6.98 6.37 9.45
C LYS A 56 -8.18 5.60 9.98
N MET A 57 -8.65 5.99 11.16
CA MET A 57 -9.94 5.59 11.73
C MET A 57 -10.70 6.86 12.11
N ASN A 58 -12.01 6.87 11.89
CA ASN A 58 -12.87 7.99 12.22
C ASN A 58 -14.23 7.52 12.72
N VAL A 59 -14.67 8.14 13.80
CA VAL A 59 -16.01 8.01 14.35
C VAL A 59 -16.49 9.42 14.63
N ASP A 60 -17.50 9.84 13.89
CA ASP A 60 -18.09 11.16 14.06
C ASP A 60 -19.15 11.09 15.17
N ASN A 61 -18.69 11.19 16.43
CA ASN A 61 -19.51 11.10 17.62
C ASN A 61 -18.94 12.00 18.71
N LEU A 62 -19.75 12.92 19.22
CA LEU A 62 -19.36 13.89 20.26
C LEU A 62 -19.77 13.44 21.65
N SER A 63 -20.64 12.43 21.77
CA SER A 63 -21.22 12.01 23.04
C SER A 63 -20.61 10.68 23.51
N GLU A 64 -20.14 10.62 24.74
CA GLU A 64 -19.50 9.43 25.32
C GLU A 64 -20.48 8.30 25.62
N ASN A 65 -21.74 8.63 25.88
CA ASN A 65 -22.81 7.69 26.26
C ASN A 65 -23.72 7.29 25.08
N VAL A 66 -23.40 7.69 23.85
CA VAL A 66 -24.19 7.36 22.65
C VAL A 66 -23.37 6.46 21.73
N VAL A 67 -23.96 5.33 21.35
CA VAL A 67 -23.41 4.49 20.26
C VAL A 67 -23.65 5.19 18.93
N PRO A 68 -22.62 5.41 18.08
CA PRO A 68 -22.75 6.16 16.85
C PRO A 68 -23.55 5.41 15.76
N GLN A 69 -24.01 6.14 14.76
CA GLN A 69 -24.69 5.56 13.60
C GLN A 69 -23.70 4.88 12.63
N SER A 70 -22.47 5.38 12.55
CA SER A 70 -21.45 4.84 11.67
C SER A 70 -20.04 4.99 12.22
N ALA A 71 -19.13 4.17 11.71
CA ALA A 71 -17.69 4.27 11.93
C ALA A 71 -16.95 3.96 10.63
N SER A 72 -15.80 4.57 10.39
CA SER A 72 -15.05 4.37 9.16
C SER A 72 -13.57 4.18 9.39
N ALA A 73 -12.91 3.49 8.44
CA ALA A 73 -11.47 3.35 8.40
C ALA A 73 -10.94 3.42 6.96
N LYS A 74 -9.75 3.99 6.78
CA LYS A 74 -9.01 3.98 5.53
C LYS A 74 -7.84 3.02 5.62
N PHE A 75 -7.56 2.33 4.53
CA PHE A 75 -6.45 1.40 4.43
C PHE A 75 -5.75 1.51 3.08
N ASN A 76 -4.48 1.11 3.06
CA ASN A 76 -3.68 0.96 1.85
C ASN A 76 -3.28 -0.51 1.69
N VAL A 77 -3.34 -1.01 0.45
CA VAL A 77 -2.85 -2.35 0.09
C VAL A 77 -1.70 -2.20 -0.89
N ARG A 78 -0.55 -2.74 -0.51
CA ARG A 78 0.59 -2.97 -1.40
C ARG A 78 0.55 -4.42 -1.82
N PHE A 79 0.32 -4.70 -3.09
CA PHE A 79 0.18 -6.06 -3.59
C PHE A 79 1.17 -6.36 -4.70
N ASN A 80 1.57 -7.62 -4.78
CA ASN A 80 2.48 -8.16 -5.78
C ASN A 80 1.74 -8.75 -6.99
N SER A 81 2.48 -9.31 -7.94
CA SER A 81 1.96 -9.84 -9.20
C SER A 81 1.10 -11.10 -9.08
N LYS A 82 0.98 -11.71 -7.90
CA LYS A 82 0.02 -12.80 -7.64
C LYS A 82 -1.42 -12.32 -7.66
N HIS A 83 -1.64 -11.02 -7.48
CA HIS A 83 -2.96 -10.42 -7.41
C HIS A 83 -3.20 -9.42 -8.54
N LYS A 84 -4.44 -9.37 -8.97
CA LYS A 84 -5.03 -8.23 -9.66
C LYS A 84 -5.90 -7.44 -8.68
N SER A 85 -5.99 -6.12 -8.86
CA SER A 85 -6.81 -5.27 -7.99
C SER A 85 -8.26 -5.76 -7.92
N SER A 86 -8.80 -6.26 -9.02
CA SER A 86 -10.15 -6.83 -9.10
C SER A 86 -10.35 -8.04 -8.19
N SER A 87 -9.41 -9.00 -8.20
CA SER A 87 -9.47 -10.19 -7.33
C SER A 87 -9.31 -9.84 -5.86
N LEU A 88 -8.40 -8.89 -5.55
CA LEU A 88 -8.22 -8.39 -4.19
C LEU A 88 -9.49 -7.73 -3.65
N LYS A 89 -10.11 -6.83 -4.43
CA LYS A 89 -11.39 -6.20 -4.06
C LYS A 89 -12.43 -7.24 -3.71
N LYS A 90 -12.60 -8.28 -4.55
CA LYS A 90 -13.56 -9.37 -4.31
C LYS A 90 -13.28 -10.10 -3.00
N ASN A 91 -12.01 -10.43 -2.73
CA ASN A 91 -11.63 -11.14 -1.51
C ASN A 91 -11.81 -10.27 -0.26
N LEU A 92 -11.37 -9.02 -0.30
CA LEU A 92 -11.52 -8.09 0.82
C LEU A 92 -13.00 -7.83 1.11
N ASN A 93 -13.83 -7.61 0.10
CA ASN A 93 -15.28 -7.44 0.27
C ASN A 93 -15.91 -8.65 0.95
N LYS A 94 -15.52 -9.87 0.57
CA LYS A 94 -16.02 -11.09 1.22
C LYS A 94 -15.68 -11.12 2.71
N ILE A 95 -14.43 -10.81 3.07
CA ILE A 95 -13.97 -10.79 4.47
C ILE A 95 -14.73 -9.71 5.26
N ILE A 96 -14.79 -8.48 4.74
CA ILE A 96 -15.42 -7.33 5.39
C ILE A 96 -16.91 -7.60 5.61
N ASN A 97 -17.63 -8.00 4.56
CA ASN A 97 -19.08 -8.23 4.64
C ASN A 97 -19.42 -9.41 5.56
N THR A 98 -18.60 -10.47 5.55
CA THR A 98 -18.79 -11.60 6.46
C THR A 98 -18.62 -11.19 7.92
N ALA A 99 -17.60 -10.39 8.22
CA ALA A 99 -17.37 -9.89 9.58
C ALA A 99 -18.46 -8.91 10.02
N ALA A 100 -18.87 -7.98 9.16
CA ALA A 100 -19.93 -7.02 9.46
C ALA A 100 -21.29 -7.69 9.69
N LYS A 101 -21.63 -8.72 8.91
CA LYS A 101 -22.90 -9.47 9.05
C LYS A 101 -23.01 -10.14 10.41
N LYS A 102 -21.90 -10.66 10.96
CA LYS A 102 -21.89 -11.24 12.32
C LYS A 102 -22.27 -10.23 13.40
N GLU A 103 -21.97 -8.96 13.17
CA GLU A 103 -22.29 -7.85 14.07
C GLU A 103 -23.59 -7.13 13.67
N LYS A 104 -24.39 -7.71 12.76
CA LYS A 104 -25.64 -7.14 12.23
C LYS A 104 -25.48 -5.74 11.60
N CYS A 105 -24.26 -5.39 11.18
CA CYS A 105 -23.91 -4.13 10.52
C CYS A 105 -23.95 -4.24 9.00
N LYS A 106 -24.25 -3.11 8.33
CA LYS A 106 -24.07 -2.92 6.89
C LYS A 106 -22.73 -2.25 6.60
N THR A 107 -22.19 -2.42 5.40
CA THR A 107 -20.93 -1.79 4.99
C THR A 107 -21.06 -1.12 3.63
N ARG A 108 -20.32 -0.01 3.47
CA ARG A 108 -19.98 0.59 2.17
C ARG A 108 -18.47 0.53 2.03
N ILE A 109 -17.99 0.05 0.90
CA ILE A 109 -16.56 -0.12 0.65
C ILE A 109 -16.22 0.57 -0.67
N GLU A 110 -15.30 1.51 -0.60
CA GLU A 110 -14.84 2.28 -1.75
C GLU A 110 -13.35 2.01 -1.98
N TYR A 111 -12.95 1.90 -3.25
CA TYR A 111 -11.57 1.63 -3.63
C TYR A 111 -11.06 2.61 -4.68
N ARG A 112 -9.79 3.01 -4.52
CA ARG A 112 -9.04 3.75 -5.54
C ARG A 112 -7.76 2.97 -5.85
N VAL A 113 -7.67 2.41 -7.06
CA VAL A 113 -6.48 1.71 -7.55
C VAL A 113 -5.50 2.76 -8.07
N SER A 114 -4.28 2.77 -7.54
CA SER A 114 -3.19 3.63 -8.02
C SER A 114 -2.45 3.00 -9.21
N GLY A 115 -2.44 1.69 -9.30
CA GLY A 115 -1.85 0.91 -10.39
C GLY A 115 -1.73 -0.57 -10.03
N GLU A 116 -1.70 -1.41 -11.05
CA GLU A 116 -1.43 -2.84 -10.91
C GLU A 116 0.04 -3.07 -10.56
N ALA A 117 0.35 -4.25 -10.01
CA ALA A 117 1.72 -4.67 -9.79
C ALA A 117 2.40 -4.97 -11.13
N PHE A 118 3.66 -4.58 -11.28
CA PHE A 118 4.47 -4.89 -12.43
C PHE A 118 5.83 -5.43 -12.00
N TYR A 119 6.46 -6.17 -12.89
CA TYR A 119 7.81 -6.70 -12.71
C TYR A 119 8.54 -6.67 -14.05
N THR A 120 9.75 -6.12 -14.06
CA THR A 120 10.68 -6.20 -15.19
C THR A 120 11.73 -7.25 -14.90
N GLN A 121 11.82 -8.27 -15.76
CA GLN A 121 12.89 -9.25 -15.67
C GLN A 121 14.23 -8.56 -15.90
N PRO A 122 15.25 -8.80 -15.06
CA PRO A 122 16.58 -8.25 -15.29
C PRO A 122 17.11 -8.62 -16.69
N ASN A 123 17.52 -7.62 -17.43
CA ASN A 123 18.02 -7.71 -18.80
C ASN A 123 19.40 -7.04 -18.92
N LYS A 124 19.98 -6.99 -20.11
CA LYS A 124 21.31 -6.43 -20.36
C LYS A 124 21.40 -4.95 -19.94
N GLU A 125 20.37 -4.17 -20.17
CA GLU A 125 20.30 -2.74 -19.82
C GLU A 125 20.33 -2.56 -18.30
N ILE A 126 19.55 -3.33 -17.55
CA ILE A 126 19.55 -3.32 -16.07
C ILE A 126 20.93 -3.70 -15.52
N TYR A 127 21.58 -4.69 -16.11
CA TYR A 127 22.95 -5.08 -15.69
C TYR A 127 24.00 -4.02 -16.06
N MET A 128 23.85 -3.33 -17.19
CA MET A 128 24.68 -2.18 -17.57
C MET A 128 24.56 -1.07 -16.50
N VAL A 129 23.34 -0.66 -16.17
CA VAL A 129 23.10 0.34 -15.11
C VAL A 129 23.72 -0.09 -13.78
N LYS A 130 23.58 -1.35 -13.39
CA LYS A 130 24.19 -1.89 -12.17
C LYS A 130 25.71 -1.77 -12.17
N LYS A 131 26.37 -2.03 -13.31
CA LYS A 131 27.82 -1.85 -13.47
C LYS A 131 28.22 -0.38 -13.33
N ILE A 132 27.48 0.54 -13.96
CA ILE A 132 27.71 1.99 -13.87
C ILE A 132 27.61 2.46 -12.42
N VAL A 133 26.54 2.06 -11.71
CA VAL A 133 26.36 2.39 -10.28
C VAL A 133 27.56 1.92 -9.46
N LYS A 134 28.01 0.66 -9.65
CA LYS A 134 29.17 0.14 -8.92
C LYS A 134 30.44 0.94 -9.22
N ARG A 135 30.69 1.28 -10.49
CA ARG A 135 31.86 2.07 -10.91
C ARG A 135 31.91 3.45 -10.25
N ILE A 136 30.76 4.14 -10.17
CA ILE A 136 30.69 5.52 -9.67
C ILE A 136 30.60 5.59 -8.15
N THR A 137 29.92 4.65 -7.51
CA THR A 137 29.65 4.68 -6.07
C THR A 137 30.57 3.78 -5.25
N GLY A 138 31.27 2.83 -5.87
CA GLY A 138 31.99 1.74 -5.20
C GLY A 138 31.08 0.62 -4.67
N ASN A 139 29.75 0.82 -4.65
CA ASN A 139 28.80 -0.09 -4.06
C ASN A 139 28.02 -0.90 -5.10
N SER A 140 27.82 -2.18 -4.86
CA SER A 140 26.99 -3.02 -5.73
C SER A 140 25.51 -2.81 -5.41
N ALA A 141 24.76 -2.29 -6.39
CA ALA A 141 23.31 -2.11 -6.26
C ALA A 141 22.59 -3.47 -6.22
N LYS A 142 21.65 -3.61 -5.27
CA LYS A 142 20.75 -4.77 -5.19
C LYS A 142 19.48 -4.46 -5.99
N LEU A 143 19.10 -5.38 -6.88
CA LEU A 143 17.81 -5.31 -7.56
C LEU A 143 16.70 -5.77 -6.61
N ASN A 144 15.63 -5.02 -6.54
CA ASN A 144 14.46 -5.36 -5.73
C ASN A 144 13.18 -4.72 -6.31
N CYS A 145 12.02 -5.17 -5.84
CA CYS A 145 10.71 -4.63 -6.20
C CYS A 145 10.06 -3.91 -5.00
N ARG A 146 10.85 -3.11 -4.28
CA ARG A 146 10.40 -2.34 -3.12
C ARG A 146 10.39 -0.85 -3.46
N GLY A 147 9.56 -0.09 -2.77
CA GLY A 147 9.52 1.36 -2.88
C GLY A 147 8.12 1.92 -3.03
N GLY A 148 8.05 3.23 -3.25
CA GLY A 148 6.82 3.95 -3.50
C GLY A 148 6.19 3.60 -4.84
N THR A 149 5.00 4.13 -5.08
CA THR A 149 4.38 4.05 -6.40
C THR A 149 4.97 5.14 -7.29
N SER A 150 5.52 4.77 -8.44
CA SER A 150 6.09 5.70 -9.42
C SER A 150 5.23 5.82 -10.67
N ASP A 151 5.51 6.81 -11.50
CA ASP A 151 4.82 7.01 -12.76
C ASP A 151 5.23 5.98 -13.83
N SER A 152 6.28 5.23 -13.59
CA SER A 152 6.64 4.07 -14.44
C SER A 152 5.53 3.03 -14.52
N ARG A 153 4.55 3.03 -13.58
CA ARG A 153 3.34 2.19 -13.64
C ARG A 153 2.51 2.39 -14.91
N PHE A 154 2.63 3.54 -15.58
CA PHE A 154 1.89 3.86 -16.80
C PHE A 154 2.58 3.39 -18.08
N LEU A 155 3.80 2.85 -18.01
CA LEU A 155 4.57 2.40 -19.16
C LEU A 155 4.10 1.06 -19.78
N GLY A 156 2.98 0.51 -19.32
CA GLY A 156 2.39 -0.72 -19.88
C GLY A 156 3.34 -1.91 -19.80
N SER A 157 3.69 -2.49 -20.94
CA SER A 157 4.62 -3.64 -21.09
C SER A 157 6.08 -3.24 -21.28
N ILE A 158 6.40 -1.94 -21.38
CA ILE A 158 7.77 -1.47 -21.60
C ILE A 158 8.64 -1.87 -20.39
N PRO A 159 9.80 -2.53 -20.60
CA PRO A 159 10.77 -2.81 -19.54
C PRO A 159 11.23 -1.52 -18.87
N ARG A 160 11.34 -1.55 -17.53
CA ARG A 160 11.64 -0.35 -16.74
C ARG A 160 12.51 -0.66 -15.55
N LEU A 161 13.33 0.33 -15.19
CA LEU A 161 14.13 0.34 -13.99
C LEU A 161 13.96 1.69 -13.30
N GLU A 162 13.78 1.66 -11.99
CA GLU A 162 13.75 2.84 -11.16
C GLU A 162 15.10 2.98 -10.45
N LEU A 163 15.72 4.13 -10.59
CA LEU A 163 16.96 4.49 -9.94
C LEU A 163 16.86 5.94 -9.45
N GLY A 164 17.21 6.19 -8.21
CA GLY A 164 17.13 7.52 -7.62
C GLY A 164 18.06 7.69 -6.43
N LEU A 165 17.82 8.78 -5.69
CA LEU A 165 18.52 9.06 -4.44
C LEU A 165 18.16 8.02 -3.37
N ARG A 166 19.02 7.94 -2.35
CA ARG A 166 18.72 7.15 -1.16
C ARG A 166 17.51 7.75 -0.45
N ASN A 167 16.60 6.89 -0.03
CA ASN A 167 15.35 7.29 0.62
C ASN A 167 15.31 6.94 2.11
N ASN A 168 16.47 7.04 2.79
CA ASN A 168 16.59 6.74 4.22
C ASN A 168 15.73 7.64 5.10
N THR A 169 15.41 8.85 4.63
CA THR A 169 14.63 9.85 5.36
C THR A 169 13.31 10.22 4.64
N ILE A 170 12.90 9.42 3.65
CA ILE A 170 11.67 9.69 2.89
C ILE A 170 10.44 9.75 3.82
N HIS A 171 9.65 10.80 3.70
CA HIS A 171 8.47 11.10 4.54
C HIS A 171 8.77 11.25 6.04
N MET A 172 10.04 11.44 6.41
CA MET A 172 10.42 11.75 7.79
C MET A 172 10.52 13.26 8.02
N VAL A 173 10.38 13.67 9.28
CA VAL A 173 10.74 15.03 9.67
C VAL A 173 12.21 15.25 9.33
N ASN A 174 12.54 16.40 8.70
CA ASN A 174 13.87 16.71 8.17
C ASN A 174 14.31 15.76 7.02
N GLU A 175 13.42 15.40 6.11
CA GLU A 175 13.76 14.69 4.89
C GLU A 175 14.90 15.41 4.16
N ARG A 176 15.96 14.68 3.84
CA ARG A 176 17.19 15.25 3.26
C ARG A 176 17.96 14.28 2.40
N THR A 177 18.78 14.82 1.51
CA THR A 177 19.81 14.06 0.79
C THR A 177 21.12 14.82 0.79
N SER A 178 22.25 14.14 0.52
CA SER A 178 23.55 14.78 0.45
C SER A 178 23.82 15.34 -0.95
N ILE A 179 24.52 16.47 -1.02
CA ILE A 179 25.01 17.05 -2.28
C ILE A 179 25.92 16.04 -3.02
N SER A 180 26.71 15.26 -2.27
CA SER A 180 27.55 14.21 -2.82
C SER A 180 26.72 13.12 -3.55
N ASP A 181 25.59 12.69 -2.95
CA ASP A 181 24.72 11.69 -3.59
C ASP A 181 24.02 12.26 -4.83
N MET A 182 23.63 13.54 -4.83
CA MET A 182 23.11 14.22 -6.02
C MET A 182 24.14 14.26 -7.16
N LYS A 183 25.39 14.67 -6.87
CA LYS A 183 26.46 14.68 -7.86
C LYS A 183 26.77 13.30 -8.42
N LYS A 184 26.76 12.25 -7.57
CA LYS A 184 26.94 10.86 -8.03
C LYS A 184 25.78 10.42 -8.92
N LEU A 185 24.55 10.74 -8.56
CA LEU A 185 23.37 10.38 -9.36
C LEU A 185 23.41 11.04 -10.74
N THR A 186 23.79 12.33 -10.82
CA THR A 186 24.00 13.03 -12.09
C THR A 186 25.03 12.31 -12.98
N LYS A 187 26.18 11.93 -12.41
CA LYS A 187 27.20 11.15 -13.12
C LYS A 187 26.69 9.78 -13.60
N ILE A 188 25.85 9.12 -12.78
CA ILE A 188 25.25 7.83 -13.15
C ILE A 188 24.34 8.02 -14.37
N TYR A 189 23.43 8.99 -14.34
CA TYR A 189 22.53 9.23 -15.47
C TYR A 189 23.27 9.61 -16.74
N TYR A 190 24.28 10.49 -16.65
CA TYR A 190 25.13 10.83 -17.79
C TYR A 190 25.75 9.58 -18.42
N ASN A 191 26.37 8.72 -17.60
CA ASN A 191 26.97 7.48 -18.09
C ASN A 191 25.94 6.46 -18.63
N ILE A 192 24.71 6.45 -18.12
CA ILE A 192 23.64 5.61 -18.68
C ILE A 192 23.33 6.08 -20.10
N LEU A 193 23.15 7.38 -20.31
CA LEU A 193 22.87 7.94 -21.65
C LEU A 193 23.99 7.62 -22.63
N GLU A 194 25.26 7.85 -22.26
CA GLU A 194 26.42 7.56 -23.14
C GLU A 194 26.58 6.08 -23.50
N ASN A 195 26.09 5.14 -22.69
CA ASN A 195 26.24 3.72 -22.93
C ASN A 195 24.98 3.05 -23.49
N TYR A 196 23.88 3.78 -23.57
CA TYR A 196 22.61 3.28 -24.07
C TYR A 196 22.42 3.60 -25.54
N PHE A 197 22.91 4.76 -26.00
CA PHE A 197 22.90 5.25 -27.37
C PHE A 197 24.29 5.16 -27.99
#